data_e282e2795bcffc0379556f6782f3916d
#
_entry.id   e282e2795bcffc0379556f6782f3916d
#
_cell.length_a   1.000
_cell.length_b   1.000
_cell.length_c   1.000
_cell.angle_alpha   90.00
_cell.angle_beta   90.00
_cell.angle_gamma   90.00
#
_symmetry.space_group_name_H-M   'P 1'
#
loop_
_entity.id
_entity.type
_entity.pdbx_description
1 polymer ?
#
loop_
_entity_poly.entity_id
_entity_poly.type
_entity_poly.pdbx_seq_one_letter_code
_entity_poly.pdbx_strand_id
1 'polypeptide(L)'
;METIFGVVFGAIIAALIPISIEVLRKPKLDLEVVPPVDMQLHGQPANRMRSVRLKLNNKPLPRWARWMYRNPALQCHGNITFHHKDGQNVFGRSMVLRWCGAPEPNPLEIRIGNAQGYVFDPVRITHLQKMDIYPGESVDIDIAARFDDEPECYGWSNESYFSNPPWRTPRWQLEPNRYIVRVTVLSSGETVSGIFRLVNDVGQQDFRLEDALPADSVRD
;
A
#
# COMPACT_ATOMS: atom_id res chain seq x y z
N MET A 1 -7.99 -31.19 48.59
CA MET A 1 -7.80 -29.86 48.01
C MET A 1 -6.75 -29.87 46.90
N GLU A 2 -5.63 -30.57 47.08
CA GLU A 2 -4.54 -30.61 46.05
C GLU A 2 -4.96 -31.16 44.70
N THR A 3 -5.83 -32.17 44.66
CA THR A 3 -6.29 -32.78 43.39
C THR A 3 -7.13 -31.79 42.53
N ILE A 4 -7.96 -30.98 43.20
CA ILE A 4 -8.77 -29.98 42.49
C ILE A 4 -7.89 -28.87 41.92
N PHE A 5 -6.89 -28.43 42.67
CA PHE A 5 -5.92 -27.43 42.17
C PHE A 5 -5.15 -27.93 40.94
N GLY A 6 -4.71 -29.18 40.96
CA GLY A 6 -4.02 -29.80 39.80
C GLY A 6 -4.89 -29.88 38.58
N VAL A 7 -6.16 -30.26 38.69
CA VAL A 7 -7.11 -30.33 37.60
C VAL A 7 -7.40 -28.94 36.99
N VAL A 8 -7.66 -27.94 37.85
CA VAL A 8 -7.92 -26.57 37.39
C VAL A 8 -6.69 -25.97 36.69
N PHE A 9 -5.50 -26.15 37.27
CA PHE A 9 -4.26 -25.66 36.67
C PHE A 9 -3.95 -26.34 35.33
N GLY A 10 -4.15 -27.66 35.25
CA GLY A 10 -4.01 -28.42 34.02
C GLY A 10 -4.97 -27.95 32.93
N ALA A 11 -6.25 -27.68 33.26
CA ALA A 11 -7.23 -27.17 32.33
C ALA A 11 -6.86 -25.75 31.79
N ILE A 12 -6.35 -24.88 32.69
CA ILE A 12 -5.88 -23.54 32.28
C ILE A 12 -4.71 -23.65 31.31
N ILE A 13 -3.70 -24.46 31.57
CA ILE A 13 -2.56 -24.66 30.66
C ILE A 13 -3.03 -25.24 29.35
N ALA A 14 -3.91 -26.22 29.33
CA ALA A 14 -4.45 -26.85 28.17
C ALA A 14 -5.23 -25.86 27.27
N ALA A 15 -5.86 -24.85 27.87
CA ALA A 15 -6.52 -23.78 27.13
C ALA A 15 -5.55 -22.69 26.62
N LEU A 16 -4.56 -22.32 27.44
CA LEU A 16 -3.62 -21.23 27.09
C LEU A 16 -2.66 -21.62 25.96
N ILE A 17 -2.24 -22.87 25.85
CA ILE A 17 -1.30 -23.31 24.82
C ILE A 17 -1.89 -23.11 23.39
N PRO A 18 -3.09 -23.63 23.05
CA PRO A 18 -3.68 -23.40 21.74
C PRO A 18 -3.91 -21.93 21.41
N ILE A 19 -4.37 -21.15 22.39
CA ILE A 19 -4.58 -19.68 22.22
C ILE A 19 -3.25 -19.00 21.87
N SER A 20 -2.19 -19.32 22.60
CA SER A 20 -0.87 -18.74 22.35
C SER A 20 -0.32 -19.12 20.97
N ILE A 21 -0.52 -20.36 20.55
CA ILE A 21 -0.14 -20.83 19.21
C ILE A 21 -0.91 -20.05 18.14
N GLU A 22 -2.21 -19.88 18.27
CA GLU A 22 -3.03 -19.14 17.32
C GLU A 22 -2.61 -17.65 17.23
N VAL A 23 -2.32 -17.02 18.37
CA VAL A 23 -1.83 -15.63 18.40
C VAL A 23 -0.47 -15.51 17.69
N LEU A 24 0.44 -16.46 17.91
CA LEU A 24 1.75 -16.47 17.25
C LEU A 24 1.65 -16.72 15.74
N ARG A 25 0.67 -17.51 15.31
CA ARG A 25 0.46 -17.86 13.91
C ARG A 25 -0.24 -16.76 13.10
N LYS A 26 -0.88 -15.78 13.74
CA LYS A 26 -1.49 -14.66 13.01
C LYS A 26 -0.47 -13.98 12.10
N PRO A 27 -0.88 -13.53 10.90
CA PRO A 27 -0.03 -12.69 10.07
C PRO A 27 0.49 -11.50 10.88
N LYS A 28 1.71 -11.08 10.63
CA LYS A 28 2.29 -9.87 11.24
C LYS A 28 2.75 -8.93 10.15
N LEU A 29 1.84 -8.06 9.75
CA LEU A 29 2.07 -7.07 8.71
C LEU A 29 2.83 -5.87 9.26
N ASP A 30 3.68 -5.30 8.41
CA ASP A 30 4.49 -4.12 8.70
C ASP A 30 4.69 -3.31 7.42
N LEU A 31 4.57 -1.99 7.53
CA LEU A 31 4.77 -1.05 6.44
C LEU A 31 6.12 -0.36 6.62
N GLU A 32 6.91 -0.33 5.56
CA GLU A 32 8.26 0.24 5.55
C GLU A 32 8.40 1.19 4.37
N VAL A 33 9.02 2.35 4.59
CA VAL A 33 9.37 3.28 3.50
C VAL A 33 10.55 2.70 2.72
N VAL A 34 10.44 2.66 1.40
CA VAL A 34 11.53 2.23 0.53
C VAL A 34 12.06 3.40 -0.30
N PRO A 35 13.32 3.33 -0.76
CA PRO A 35 13.89 4.37 -1.60
C PRO A 35 13.02 4.62 -2.84
N PRO A 36 12.90 5.89 -3.30
CA PRO A 36 12.20 6.21 -4.53
C PRO A 36 12.82 5.49 -5.73
N VAL A 37 11.97 5.15 -6.71
CA VAL A 37 12.40 4.48 -7.95
C VAL A 37 12.19 5.43 -9.13
N ASP A 38 13.28 5.67 -9.87
CA ASP A 38 13.22 6.42 -11.11
C ASP A 38 12.89 5.47 -12.27
N MET A 39 11.82 5.76 -12.98
CA MET A 39 11.33 4.95 -14.09
C MET A 39 11.27 5.78 -15.37
N GLN A 40 11.54 5.13 -16.48
CA GLN A 40 11.39 5.72 -17.80
C GLN A 40 10.08 5.22 -18.41
N LEU A 41 9.24 6.14 -18.88
CA LEU A 41 7.98 5.77 -19.52
C LEU A 41 8.24 5.12 -20.87
N HIS A 42 7.63 3.97 -21.09
CA HIS A 42 7.68 3.28 -22.38
C HIS A 42 7.17 4.21 -23.52
N GLY A 43 7.93 4.32 -24.59
CA GLY A 43 7.60 5.13 -25.74
C GLY A 43 7.87 6.63 -25.63
N GLN A 44 8.32 7.13 -24.48
CA GLN A 44 8.69 8.53 -24.27
C GLN A 44 10.03 8.65 -23.54
N PRO A 45 11.17 8.45 -24.23
CA PRO A 45 12.48 8.41 -23.56
C PRO A 45 12.89 9.71 -22.87
N ALA A 46 12.26 10.84 -23.22
CA ALA A 46 12.49 12.13 -22.57
C ALA A 46 11.69 12.30 -21.26
N ASN A 47 10.69 11.46 -21.00
CA ASN A 47 9.82 11.57 -19.84
C ASN A 47 10.22 10.54 -18.78
N ARG A 48 10.90 10.99 -17.75
CA ARG A 48 11.18 10.20 -16.56
C ARG A 48 10.14 10.50 -15.50
N MET A 49 9.96 9.52 -14.62
CA MET A 49 9.03 9.59 -13.52
C MET A 49 9.72 9.04 -12.27
N ARG A 50 9.62 9.76 -11.17
CA ARG A 50 10.04 9.27 -9.86
C ARG A 50 8.82 8.80 -9.08
N SER A 51 8.80 7.51 -8.71
CA SER A 51 7.76 6.88 -7.90
C SER A 51 8.23 6.70 -6.47
N VAL A 52 7.36 7.04 -5.52
CA VAL A 52 7.55 6.76 -4.10
C VAL A 52 6.64 5.62 -3.67
N ARG A 53 7.18 4.72 -2.85
CA ARG A 53 6.57 3.45 -2.51
C ARG A 53 6.68 3.12 -1.04
N LEU A 54 5.80 2.25 -0.59
CA LEU A 54 5.91 1.52 0.66
C LEU A 54 6.09 0.03 0.36
N LYS A 55 6.77 -0.65 1.25
CA LYS A 55 6.85 -2.10 1.26
C LYS A 55 5.98 -2.65 2.37
N LEU A 56 5.07 -3.55 2.03
CA LEU A 56 4.30 -4.34 2.98
C LEU A 56 5.00 -5.68 3.19
N ASN A 57 5.41 -5.93 4.42
CA ASN A 57 6.09 -7.15 4.82
C ASN A 57 5.15 -8.02 5.66
N ASN A 58 5.10 -9.33 5.41
CA ASN A 58 4.55 -10.29 6.36
C ASN A 58 5.73 -10.93 7.12
N LYS A 59 6.01 -10.41 8.33
CA LYS A 59 7.17 -10.82 9.12
C LYS A 59 7.09 -12.32 9.48
N PRO A 60 8.18 -13.09 9.27
CA PRO A 60 8.22 -14.49 9.67
C PRO A 60 8.16 -14.65 11.20
N LEU A 61 7.96 -15.87 11.66
CA LEU A 61 8.07 -16.19 13.08
C LEU A 61 9.51 -15.96 13.59
N PRO A 62 9.65 -15.58 14.89
CA PRO A 62 10.97 -15.46 15.51
C PRO A 62 11.70 -16.82 15.50
N ARG A 63 13.03 -16.79 15.59
CA ARG A 63 13.88 -17.97 15.46
C ARG A 63 13.53 -19.12 16.41
N TRP A 64 13.11 -18.82 17.64
CA TRP A 64 12.73 -19.82 18.61
C TRP A 64 11.41 -20.54 18.30
N ALA A 65 10.54 -19.95 17.46
CA ALA A 65 9.26 -20.52 17.05
C ALA A 65 9.30 -21.13 15.62
N ARG A 66 10.47 -21.39 15.06
CA ARG A 66 10.63 -21.92 13.68
C ARG A 66 10.05 -23.31 13.44
N TRP A 67 9.73 -24.03 14.49
CA TRP A 67 9.02 -25.31 14.42
C TRP A 67 7.54 -25.16 14.03
N MET A 68 7.02 -23.93 14.08
CA MET A 68 5.68 -23.57 13.60
C MET A 68 5.76 -22.73 12.32
N TYR A 69 4.62 -22.59 11.64
CA TYR A 69 4.47 -21.71 10.49
C TYR A 69 3.51 -20.57 10.85
N ARG A 70 3.85 -19.34 10.49
CA ARG A 70 2.94 -18.20 10.52
C ARG A 70 1.93 -18.35 9.38
N ASN A 71 0.70 -17.90 9.59
CA ASN A 71 -0.32 -17.90 8.54
C ASN A 71 0.01 -16.82 7.49
N PRO A 72 -0.31 -17.07 6.21
CA PRO A 72 -0.26 -16.04 5.20
C PRO A 72 -1.28 -14.95 5.49
N ALA A 73 -0.97 -13.72 5.10
CA ALA A 73 -1.93 -12.63 5.03
C ALA A 73 -2.70 -12.76 3.71
N LEU A 74 -3.93 -13.24 3.78
CA LEU A 74 -4.75 -13.51 2.59
C LEU A 74 -5.62 -12.31 2.22
N GLN A 75 -5.84 -12.14 0.91
CA GLN A 75 -6.72 -11.13 0.34
C GLN A 75 -6.38 -9.69 0.79
N CYS A 76 -5.09 -9.40 0.95
CA CYS A 76 -4.63 -8.07 1.31
C CYS A 76 -5.12 -7.04 0.28
N HIS A 77 -5.74 -5.97 0.79
CA HIS A 77 -6.21 -4.83 0.02
C HIS A 77 -6.21 -3.61 0.93
N GLY A 78 -6.29 -2.42 0.39
CA GLY A 78 -6.22 -1.25 1.25
C GLY A 78 -6.56 0.05 0.57
N ASN A 79 -6.42 1.11 1.36
CA ASN A 79 -6.72 2.47 0.97
C ASN A 79 -5.57 3.41 1.36
N ILE A 80 -5.46 4.48 0.58
CA ILE A 80 -4.52 5.57 0.79
C ILE A 80 -5.31 6.88 0.88
N THR A 81 -4.96 7.73 1.83
CA THR A 81 -5.49 9.10 1.92
C THR A 81 -4.35 10.10 2.08
N PHE A 82 -4.52 11.26 1.44
CA PHE A 82 -3.57 12.36 1.51
C PHE A 82 -4.21 13.51 2.29
N HIS A 83 -3.47 14.06 3.24
CA HIS A 83 -3.94 15.12 4.10
C HIS A 83 -2.98 16.30 4.11
N HIS A 84 -3.51 17.49 4.21
CA HIS A 84 -2.74 18.67 4.59
C HIS A 84 -2.29 18.55 6.06
N LYS A 85 -1.36 19.40 6.48
CA LYS A 85 -0.85 19.40 7.86
C LYS A 85 -1.92 19.73 8.91
N ASP A 86 -3.00 20.38 8.50
CA ASP A 86 -4.17 20.67 9.34
C ASP A 86 -5.13 19.49 9.48
N GLY A 87 -4.85 18.37 8.80
CA GLY A 87 -5.66 17.15 8.82
C GLY A 87 -6.74 17.09 7.74
N GLN A 88 -6.96 18.15 6.96
CA GLN A 88 -7.93 18.12 5.88
C GLN A 88 -7.51 17.13 4.79
N ASN A 89 -8.42 16.23 4.38
CA ASN A 89 -8.17 15.31 3.26
C ASN A 89 -8.14 16.08 1.94
N VAL A 90 -7.03 16.01 1.23
CA VAL A 90 -6.79 16.76 -0.02
C VAL A 90 -7.82 16.41 -1.09
N PHE A 91 -8.16 15.14 -1.23
CA PHE A 91 -9.08 14.66 -2.26
C PHE A 91 -10.53 14.48 -1.77
N GLY A 92 -10.80 14.71 -0.47
CA GLY A 92 -12.10 14.49 0.15
C GLY A 92 -12.54 13.01 0.17
N ARG A 93 -11.68 12.08 -0.29
CA ARG A 93 -11.95 10.63 -0.36
C ARG A 93 -10.67 9.82 -0.28
N SER A 94 -10.81 8.52 -0.02
CA SER A 94 -9.71 7.57 -0.10
C SER A 94 -9.48 7.09 -1.53
N MET A 95 -8.23 6.79 -1.85
CA MET A 95 -7.82 6.09 -3.06
C MET A 95 -7.66 4.60 -2.76
N VAL A 96 -8.02 3.76 -3.72
CA VAL A 96 -7.74 2.32 -3.63
C VAL A 96 -6.24 2.10 -3.81
N LEU A 97 -5.66 1.31 -2.93
CA LEU A 97 -4.25 0.96 -2.95
C LEU A 97 -3.91 0.17 -4.23
N ARG A 98 -2.77 0.49 -4.84
CA ARG A 98 -2.22 -0.21 -6.00
C ARG A 98 -0.97 -1.01 -5.61
N TRP A 99 -0.97 -2.28 -5.95
CA TRP A 99 0.22 -3.13 -5.84
C TRP A 99 1.14 -2.91 -7.04
N CYS A 100 2.41 -2.64 -6.80
CA CYS A 100 3.40 -2.37 -7.86
C CYS A 100 3.55 -3.54 -8.85
N GLY A 101 3.45 -4.76 -8.38
CA GLY A 101 3.54 -5.98 -9.20
C GLY A 101 2.22 -6.48 -9.77
N ALA A 102 1.13 -5.71 -9.64
CA ALA A 102 -0.15 -6.12 -10.21
C ALA A 102 -0.09 -6.12 -11.74
N PRO A 103 -0.65 -7.16 -12.39
CA PRO A 103 -0.67 -7.21 -13.84
C PRO A 103 -1.41 -6.00 -14.40
N GLU A 104 -0.78 -5.33 -15.35
CA GLU A 104 -1.42 -4.23 -16.07
C GLU A 104 -2.60 -4.77 -16.90
N PRO A 105 -3.78 -4.14 -16.83
CA PRO A 105 -4.85 -4.48 -17.74
C PRO A 105 -4.45 -4.07 -19.15
N ASN A 106 -4.29 -5.05 -20.03
CA ASN A 106 -4.03 -4.79 -21.43
C ASN A 106 -5.23 -4.07 -22.04
N PRO A 107 -5.04 -2.91 -22.68
CA PRO A 107 -6.11 -2.27 -23.43
C PRO A 107 -6.53 -3.16 -24.59
N LEU A 108 -7.84 -3.25 -24.83
CA LEU A 108 -8.36 -3.85 -26.04
C LEU A 108 -8.26 -2.82 -27.17
N GLU A 109 -7.48 -3.14 -28.19
CA GLU A 109 -7.43 -2.35 -29.41
C GLU A 109 -8.73 -2.53 -30.19
N ILE A 110 -9.46 -1.43 -30.41
CA ILE A 110 -10.69 -1.42 -31.22
C ILE A 110 -10.40 -0.63 -32.49
N ARG A 111 -10.70 -1.23 -33.62
CA ARG A 111 -10.71 -0.55 -34.95
C ARG A 111 -12.14 -0.32 -35.40
N ILE A 112 -12.51 0.95 -35.59
CA ILE A 112 -13.80 1.35 -36.14
C ILE A 112 -13.52 2.08 -37.47
N GLY A 113 -13.63 1.37 -38.58
CA GLY A 113 -13.21 1.88 -39.86
C GLY A 113 -11.70 2.16 -39.92
N ASN A 114 -11.32 3.41 -40.18
CA ASN A 114 -9.93 3.85 -40.21
C ASN A 114 -9.44 4.42 -38.86
N ALA A 115 -10.31 4.49 -37.84
CA ALA A 115 -9.96 4.98 -36.50
C ALA A 115 -9.52 3.82 -35.63
N GLN A 116 -8.36 3.97 -34.94
CA GLN A 116 -7.84 3.06 -33.95
C GLN A 116 -8.08 3.68 -32.59
N GLY A 117 -8.67 2.92 -31.66
CA GLY A 117 -8.92 3.32 -30.29
C GLY A 117 -8.54 2.22 -29.31
N TYR A 118 -8.37 2.59 -28.05
CA TYR A 118 -8.12 1.66 -26.98
C TYR A 118 -9.27 1.71 -25.98
N VAL A 119 -9.78 0.54 -25.61
CA VAL A 119 -10.81 0.42 -24.56
C VAL A 119 -10.22 -0.37 -23.41
N PHE A 120 -10.27 0.24 -22.23
CA PHE A 120 -9.95 -0.43 -20.99
C PHE A 120 -11.21 -1.03 -20.38
N ASP A 121 -11.10 -2.25 -19.86
CA ASP A 121 -12.20 -2.88 -19.13
C ASP A 121 -12.44 -2.12 -17.82
N PRO A 122 -13.56 -1.41 -17.65
CA PRO A 122 -13.85 -0.64 -16.44
C PRO A 122 -13.87 -1.52 -15.18
N VAL A 123 -14.28 -2.77 -15.31
CA VAL A 123 -14.33 -3.72 -14.18
C VAL A 123 -12.92 -4.01 -13.65
N ARG A 124 -11.94 -4.15 -14.54
CA ARG A 124 -10.55 -4.37 -14.14
C ARG A 124 -9.90 -3.14 -13.51
N ILE A 125 -10.33 -1.94 -13.92
CA ILE A 125 -9.81 -0.67 -13.40
C ILE A 125 -10.32 -0.42 -11.97
N THR A 126 -11.60 -0.69 -11.74
CA THR A 126 -12.25 -0.42 -10.45
C THR A 126 -12.19 -1.59 -9.48
N HIS A 127 -11.78 -2.76 -9.96
CA HIS A 127 -11.74 -3.96 -9.13
C HIS A 127 -10.64 -3.85 -8.06
N LEU A 128 -11.05 -4.08 -6.82
CA LEU A 128 -10.15 -4.12 -5.69
C LEU A 128 -9.16 -5.27 -5.89
N GLN A 129 -7.90 -4.94 -6.18
CA GLN A 129 -6.86 -5.96 -6.34
C GLN A 129 -6.50 -6.54 -4.99
N LYS A 130 -6.76 -7.80 -4.81
CA LYS A 130 -6.40 -8.55 -3.62
C LYS A 130 -5.13 -9.34 -3.87
N MET A 131 -4.25 -9.38 -2.87
CA MET A 131 -2.98 -10.08 -2.93
C MET A 131 -2.77 -10.92 -1.67
N ASP A 132 -2.24 -12.12 -1.85
CA ASP A 132 -1.83 -12.97 -0.74
C ASP A 132 -0.34 -12.77 -0.49
N ILE A 133 0.06 -12.61 0.78
CA ILE A 133 1.45 -12.37 1.18
C ILE A 133 1.85 -13.45 2.17
N TYR A 134 2.78 -14.29 1.77
CA TYR A 134 3.27 -15.38 2.61
C TYR A 134 4.30 -14.88 3.64
N PRO A 135 4.50 -15.61 4.74
CA PRO A 135 5.48 -15.23 5.76
C PRO A 135 6.89 -15.12 5.21
N GLY A 136 7.53 -13.98 5.41
CA GLY A 136 8.85 -13.67 4.87
C GLY A 136 8.82 -13.02 3.48
N GLU A 137 7.67 -12.93 2.85
CA GLU A 137 7.49 -12.19 1.59
C GLU A 137 7.15 -10.73 1.84
N SER A 138 7.40 -9.92 0.82
CA SER A 138 7.06 -8.51 0.80
C SER A 138 6.53 -8.09 -0.56
N VAL A 139 5.70 -7.07 -0.59
CA VAL A 139 5.13 -6.50 -1.81
C VAL A 139 5.20 -4.99 -1.74
N ASP A 140 5.57 -4.35 -2.84
CA ASP A 140 5.63 -2.90 -2.93
C ASP A 140 4.25 -2.31 -3.27
N ILE A 141 3.94 -1.20 -2.62
CA ILE A 141 2.71 -0.42 -2.77
C ILE A 141 3.08 0.92 -3.40
N ASP A 142 2.48 1.25 -4.52
CA ASP A 142 2.64 2.56 -5.14
C ASP A 142 1.85 3.62 -4.35
N ILE A 143 2.47 4.76 -4.06
CA ILE A 143 1.86 5.85 -3.28
C ILE A 143 1.63 7.09 -4.15
N ALA A 144 2.70 7.62 -4.74
CA ALA A 144 2.65 8.80 -5.59
C ALA A 144 3.78 8.79 -6.61
N ALA A 145 3.60 9.57 -7.66
CA ALA A 145 4.62 9.75 -8.70
C ALA A 145 4.73 11.20 -9.14
N ARG A 146 5.94 11.62 -9.49
CA ARG A 146 6.25 12.93 -10.02
C ARG A 146 7.01 12.80 -11.34
N PHE A 147 6.64 13.60 -12.32
CA PHE A 147 7.28 13.64 -13.62
C PHE A 147 8.36 14.72 -13.66
N ASP A 148 9.40 14.53 -14.49
CA ASP A 148 10.54 15.44 -14.58
C ASP A 148 10.18 16.85 -15.05
N ASP A 149 9.11 16.97 -15.85
CA ASP A 149 8.64 18.20 -16.47
C ASP A 149 7.62 18.97 -15.61
N GLU A 150 7.25 18.47 -14.44
CA GLU A 150 6.20 19.04 -13.59
C GLU A 150 6.65 19.26 -12.15
N PRO A 151 6.23 20.37 -11.52
CA PRO A 151 6.46 20.59 -10.09
C PRO A 151 5.47 19.83 -9.21
N GLU A 152 4.30 19.45 -9.75
CA GLU A 152 3.26 18.69 -9.07
C GLU A 152 3.61 17.21 -9.05
N CYS A 153 3.00 16.48 -8.14
CA CYS A 153 2.99 15.02 -8.15
C CYS A 153 1.55 14.50 -8.19
N TYR A 154 1.39 13.22 -8.42
CA TYR A 154 0.08 12.59 -8.54
C TYR A 154 -0.02 11.42 -7.57
N GLY A 155 -1.14 11.34 -6.85
CA GLY A 155 -1.49 10.14 -6.09
C GLY A 155 -1.62 8.95 -7.06
N TRP A 156 -0.99 7.82 -6.72
CA TRP A 156 -0.93 6.67 -7.61
C TRP A 156 -1.88 5.57 -7.17
N SER A 157 -2.92 5.36 -7.95
CA SER A 157 -3.90 4.28 -7.78
C SER A 157 -4.25 3.68 -9.14
N ASN A 158 -5.04 2.63 -9.15
CA ASN A 158 -5.57 2.12 -10.42
C ASN A 158 -6.38 3.17 -11.16
N GLU A 159 -7.15 4.00 -10.46
CA GLU A 159 -7.92 5.08 -11.08
C GLU A 159 -7.04 6.13 -11.75
N SER A 160 -5.91 6.53 -11.12
CA SER A 160 -4.97 7.47 -11.73
C SER A 160 -4.20 6.86 -12.88
N TYR A 161 -3.85 5.57 -12.78
CA TYR A 161 -3.13 4.84 -13.81
C TYR A 161 -3.90 4.76 -15.12
N PHE A 162 -5.22 4.58 -15.07
CA PHE A 162 -6.07 4.45 -16.26
C PHE A 162 -6.81 5.73 -16.66
N SER A 163 -6.48 6.86 -16.04
CA SER A 163 -7.05 8.15 -16.42
C SER A 163 -6.53 8.61 -17.81
N ASN A 164 -7.21 9.57 -18.40
CA ASN A 164 -6.76 10.20 -19.62
C ASN A 164 -6.45 11.70 -19.37
N PRO A 165 -5.22 12.18 -19.55
CA PRO A 165 -4.03 11.39 -19.87
C PRO A 165 -3.65 10.42 -18.73
N PRO A 166 -3.10 9.25 -19.07
CA PRO A 166 -2.69 8.28 -18.07
C PRO A 166 -1.78 8.91 -17.02
N TRP A 167 -2.04 8.63 -15.76
CA TRP A 167 -1.28 9.05 -14.57
C TRP A 167 -1.31 10.54 -14.21
N ARG A 168 -1.62 11.45 -15.16
CA ARG A 168 -1.61 12.92 -14.99
C ARG A 168 -3.04 13.47 -14.91
N THR A 169 -3.86 12.89 -14.06
CA THR A 169 -5.22 13.39 -13.91
C THR A 169 -5.28 14.49 -12.85
N PRO A 170 -5.87 15.66 -13.14
CA PRO A 170 -6.05 16.75 -12.18
C PRO A 170 -6.77 16.31 -10.91
N ARG A 171 -7.57 15.25 -10.98
CA ARG A 171 -8.32 14.71 -9.86
C ARG A 171 -7.43 14.20 -8.73
N TRP A 172 -6.21 13.72 -9.06
CA TRP A 172 -5.25 13.15 -8.13
C TRP A 172 -3.94 13.95 -8.07
N GLN A 173 -3.98 15.20 -8.55
CA GLN A 173 -2.87 16.12 -8.54
C GLN A 173 -2.63 16.66 -7.13
N LEU A 174 -1.37 16.74 -6.75
CA LEU A 174 -0.86 17.26 -5.50
C LEU A 174 0.11 18.38 -5.82
N GLU A 175 -0.22 19.58 -5.45
CA GLU A 175 0.63 20.76 -5.58
C GLU A 175 1.96 20.60 -4.83
N PRO A 176 3.00 21.39 -5.16
CA PRO A 176 4.24 21.39 -4.39
C PRO A 176 4.01 21.74 -2.92
N ASN A 177 4.02 20.74 -2.05
CA ASN A 177 3.79 20.84 -0.61
C ASN A 177 4.25 19.58 0.11
N ARG A 178 4.12 19.56 1.44
CA ARG A 178 4.27 18.36 2.28
C ARG A 178 2.91 17.86 2.71
N TYR A 179 2.68 16.58 2.50
CA TYR A 179 1.40 15.93 2.80
C TYR A 179 1.59 14.82 3.82
N ILE A 180 0.59 14.60 4.63
CA ILE A 180 0.48 13.41 5.48
C ILE A 180 -0.25 12.34 4.67
N VAL A 181 0.40 11.19 4.53
CA VAL A 181 -0.15 10.02 3.81
C VAL A 181 -0.53 8.97 4.83
N ARG A 182 -1.80 8.61 4.88
CA ARG A 182 -2.27 7.49 5.70
C ARG A 182 -2.56 6.30 4.80
N VAL A 183 -1.97 5.18 5.14
CA VAL A 183 -2.16 3.91 4.42
C VAL A 183 -2.75 2.90 5.38
N THR A 184 -3.83 2.25 4.96
CA THR A 184 -4.45 1.16 5.71
C THR A 184 -4.56 -0.05 4.81
N VAL A 185 -4.00 -1.18 5.26
CA VAL A 185 -4.09 -2.47 4.59
C VAL A 185 -4.85 -3.44 5.48
N LEU A 186 -5.85 -4.07 4.89
CA LEU A 186 -6.67 -5.11 5.52
C LEU A 186 -6.30 -6.47 4.93
N SER A 187 -6.30 -7.48 5.75
CA SER A 187 -6.17 -8.88 5.34
C SER A 187 -7.18 -9.75 6.11
N SER A 188 -7.26 -11.03 5.79
CA SER A 188 -8.17 -11.98 6.47
C SER A 188 -7.84 -12.25 7.95
N GLY A 189 -6.88 -11.60 8.56
CA GLY A 189 -6.52 -11.85 9.96
C GLY A 189 -5.79 -10.73 10.65
N GLU A 190 -5.50 -9.66 9.92
CA GLU A 190 -4.73 -8.53 10.42
C GLU A 190 -5.09 -7.26 9.68
N THR A 191 -5.00 -6.14 10.36
CA THR A 191 -5.08 -4.80 9.77
C THR A 191 -3.84 -4.04 10.19
N VAL A 192 -3.15 -3.45 9.22
CA VAL A 192 -2.01 -2.57 9.48
C VAL A 192 -2.31 -1.18 8.93
N SER A 193 -2.01 -0.16 9.72
CA SER A 193 -2.09 1.24 9.31
C SER A 193 -0.76 1.93 9.59
N GLY A 194 -0.36 2.82 8.68
CA GLY A 194 0.83 3.63 8.80
C GLY A 194 0.56 5.07 8.41
N ILE A 195 1.32 5.99 9.01
CA ILE A 195 1.30 7.42 8.72
C ILE A 195 2.69 7.79 8.22
N PHE A 196 2.74 8.45 7.08
CA PHE A 196 3.97 8.82 6.39
C PHE A 196 3.90 10.28 5.96
N ARG A 197 5.04 10.85 5.60
CA ARG A 197 5.12 12.20 5.06
C ARG A 197 5.59 12.14 3.61
N LEU A 198 4.80 12.67 2.69
CA LEU A 198 5.18 12.90 1.31
C LEU A 198 5.82 14.29 1.19
N VAL A 199 7.06 14.35 0.71
CA VAL A 199 7.84 15.58 0.52
C VAL A 199 7.83 15.93 -0.97
N ASN A 200 7.02 16.91 -1.38
CA ASN A 200 6.86 17.40 -2.75
C ASN A 200 7.15 18.90 -2.90
N ASP A 201 7.69 19.56 -1.86
CA ASP A 201 8.11 20.96 -1.87
C ASP A 201 9.61 21.15 -2.23
N VAL A 202 10.18 20.18 -2.91
CA VAL A 202 11.60 20.04 -3.22
C VAL A 202 11.83 19.74 -4.69
N GLY A 203 13.09 19.74 -5.12
CA GLY A 203 13.47 19.30 -6.47
C GLY A 203 13.09 17.84 -6.73
N GLN A 204 13.00 17.47 -8.02
CA GLN A 204 12.64 16.10 -8.47
C GLN A 204 13.48 15.02 -7.77
N GLN A 205 14.78 15.26 -7.63
CA GLN A 205 15.71 14.29 -7.03
C GLN A 205 15.47 14.05 -5.54
N ASP A 206 14.85 15.01 -4.86
CA ASP A 206 14.56 14.97 -3.43
C ASP A 206 13.11 14.58 -3.13
N PHE A 207 12.27 14.38 -4.16
CA PHE A 207 10.91 13.87 -4.01
C PHE A 207 10.94 12.48 -3.38
N ARG A 208 10.31 12.36 -2.20
CA ARG A 208 10.39 11.15 -1.39
C ARG A 208 9.24 10.98 -0.42
N LEU A 209 9.11 9.77 0.09
CA LEU A 209 8.29 9.46 1.25
C LEU A 209 9.20 9.29 2.47
N GLU A 210 8.75 9.74 3.64
CA GLU A 210 9.44 9.62 4.92
C GLU A 210 8.46 9.07 5.96
N ASP A 211 8.99 8.49 7.04
CA ASP A 211 8.18 8.20 8.22
C ASP A 211 7.64 9.50 8.81
N ALA A 212 6.40 9.46 9.29
CA ALA A 212 5.80 10.62 9.94
C ALA A 212 6.55 10.98 11.22
N LEU A 213 6.74 12.27 11.45
CA LEU A 213 7.25 12.74 12.74
C LEU A 213 6.12 12.72 13.79
N PRO A 214 6.47 12.69 15.09
CA PRO A 214 5.47 12.77 16.17
C PRO A 214 4.53 13.98 16.06
N ALA A 215 5.01 15.07 15.47
CA ALA A 215 4.21 16.27 15.22
C ALA A 215 3.19 16.12 14.07
N ASP A 216 3.33 15.11 13.23
CA ASP A 216 2.43 14.81 12.11
C ASP A 216 1.28 13.90 12.52
N SER A 217 1.30 13.35 13.72
CA SER A 217 0.16 12.62 14.28
C SER A 217 -0.97 13.62 14.48
N VAL A 218 -1.84 13.74 13.47
CA VAL A 218 -3.07 14.51 13.59
C VAL A 218 -3.87 13.93 14.75
N ARG A 219 -4.17 14.75 15.73
CA ARG A 219 -5.13 14.41 16.78
C ARG A 219 -6.46 14.14 16.10
N ASP A 220 -6.92 12.90 16.18
CA ASP A 220 -8.28 12.51 15.78
C ASP A 220 -9.32 13.23 16.64
#